data_7b96af4d6213e4b721d4dc11ca905556
#
_entry.id   7b96af4d6213e4b721d4dc11ca905556
#
_cell.length_a   1.000
_cell.length_b   1.000
_cell.length_c   1.000
_cell.angle_alpha   90.00
_cell.angle_beta   90.00
_cell.angle_gamma   90.00
#
_symmetry.space_group_name_H-M   'P 1'
#
loop_
_entity.id
_entity.type
_entity.pdbx_description
1 polymer ?
#
loop_
_entity_poly.entity_id
_entity_poly.type
_entity_poly.pdbx_seq_one_letter_code
_entity_poly.pdbx_strand_id
1 'polypeptide(L)'
;MKDRLFHSLSLVVFLAFLVLTSFYAWQDSRRVKHFIQHYELPSIGMALAASVDRTAGEYHRISGELQHNNFIRDWILDGEQDIDILRTFLRDISLRFRLADASMVSDRSETYYSDDQRIIKLDPNNVSRDGWYYLYRETLRDINIDTWYYAEEDKLHIWVNAPLFDHNGEFLGLTGVGVDTEDFSNLLMTYGRLKGFDVYLARLDGQLVYAKNRQLLAEQLNLSDLWDIEFNFLDKNKDGTVLSFANKDNSEVFLWIRFMETWNTWLVVEKSAESIQSRINESLKSSALLGGSLSLLLFLVIFASIMLARHKVDEKTLHLEYQAGTDSLTGLFNRAYLSGLIQLELTRLRKVKGVSAILLIDIDYFKRINDTYGHPIGDQVLCCVAHSLNQNIREGDAVARFGGEEFMVLLPNISLQDAVEHAEQLRLAVSELIFPCLPQGESITVSIGISLLDTTKDNPIETAYFDADRALYRAKSSGRNRVMCS
;
A
#
# COMPACT_ATOMS: atom_id res chain seq x y z
N MET A 1 13.10 -28.33 -10.47
CA MET A 1 13.72 -27.07 -10.98
C MET A 1 12.67 -25.99 -11.24
N LYS A 2 11.50 -26.31 -11.84
CA LYS A 2 10.43 -25.34 -12.17
C LYS A 2 9.80 -24.66 -10.94
N ASP A 3 9.58 -25.38 -9.83
CA ASP A 3 8.99 -24.82 -8.61
C ASP A 3 9.93 -23.86 -7.88
N ARG A 4 11.25 -24.10 -7.94
CA ARG A 4 12.24 -23.17 -7.39
C ARG A 4 12.27 -21.83 -8.13
N LEU A 5 12.05 -21.85 -9.44
CA LEU A 5 12.02 -20.64 -10.26
C LEU A 5 10.76 -19.78 -9.94
N PHE A 6 9.63 -20.44 -9.70
CA PHE A 6 8.40 -19.76 -9.31
C PHE A 6 8.53 -19.11 -7.91
N HIS A 7 9.08 -19.85 -6.94
CA HIS A 7 9.30 -19.31 -5.60
C HIS A 7 10.32 -18.15 -5.61
N SER A 8 11.39 -18.25 -6.41
CA SER A 8 12.36 -17.15 -6.52
C SER A 8 11.77 -15.91 -7.19
N LEU A 9 10.94 -16.06 -8.21
CA LEU A 9 10.26 -14.94 -8.86
C LEU A 9 9.26 -14.26 -7.92
N SER A 10 8.46 -15.03 -7.18
CA SER A 10 7.54 -14.52 -6.17
C SER A 10 8.25 -13.76 -5.06
N LEU A 11 9.41 -14.25 -4.62
CA LEU A 11 10.24 -13.57 -3.62
C LEU A 11 10.79 -12.24 -4.14
N VAL A 12 11.27 -12.21 -5.38
CA VAL A 12 11.78 -10.97 -6.01
C VAL A 12 10.68 -9.93 -6.16
N VAL A 13 9.48 -10.32 -6.59
CA VAL A 13 8.32 -9.41 -6.69
C VAL A 13 7.92 -8.89 -5.31
N PHE A 14 7.91 -9.73 -4.29
CA PHE A 14 7.61 -9.34 -2.92
C PHE A 14 8.66 -8.36 -2.35
N LEU A 15 9.95 -8.63 -2.57
CA LEU A 15 11.02 -7.72 -2.13
C LEU A 15 10.96 -6.37 -2.87
N ALA A 16 10.71 -6.37 -4.17
CA ALA A 16 10.52 -5.15 -4.95
C ALA A 16 9.34 -4.33 -4.43
N PHE A 17 8.23 -4.99 -4.07
CA PHE A 17 7.08 -4.35 -3.43
C PHE A 17 7.44 -3.69 -2.09
N LEU A 18 8.16 -4.39 -1.22
CA LEU A 18 8.61 -3.84 0.08
C LEU A 18 9.50 -2.61 -0.11
N VAL A 19 10.44 -2.64 -1.06
CA VAL A 19 11.32 -1.51 -1.35
C VAL A 19 10.51 -0.32 -1.88
N LEU A 20 9.60 -0.56 -2.83
CA LEU A 20 8.75 0.49 -3.38
C LEU A 20 7.84 1.12 -2.33
N THR A 21 7.17 0.31 -1.50
CA THR A 21 6.30 0.83 -0.44
C THR A 21 7.08 1.63 0.59
N SER A 22 8.27 1.18 0.98
CA SER A 22 9.16 1.90 1.89
C SER A 22 9.65 3.22 1.28
N PHE A 23 9.97 3.24 0.00
CA PHE A 23 10.37 4.45 -0.71
C PHE A 23 9.22 5.46 -0.81
N TYR A 24 8.02 5.01 -1.17
CA TYR A 24 6.83 5.87 -1.20
C TYR A 24 6.49 6.41 0.19
N ALA A 25 6.57 5.58 1.24
CA ALA A 25 6.37 5.99 2.62
C ALA A 25 7.32 7.12 3.03
N TRP A 26 8.59 6.96 2.72
CA TRP A 26 9.61 7.97 2.99
C TRP A 26 9.37 9.27 2.21
N GLN A 27 9.03 9.16 0.92
CA GLN A 27 8.73 10.31 0.08
C GLN A 27 7.48 11.07 0.55
N ASP A 28 6.44 10.34 0.94
CA ASP A 28 5.18 10.90 1.43
C ASP A 28 5.38 11.62 2.77
N SER A 29 6.14 11.01 3.70
CA SER A 29 6.51 11.66 4.96
C SER A 29 7.23 13.00 4.71
N ARG A 30 8.17 13.03 3.76
CA ARG A 30 8.86 14.28 3.38
C ARG A 30 7.91 15.32 2.78
N ARG A 31 6.98 14.91 1.93
CA ARG A 31 5.98 15.80 1.33
C ARG A 31 5.07 16.42 2.38
N VAL A 32 4.57 15.60 3.32
CA VAL A 32 3.71 16.07 4.41
C VAL A 32 4.44 17.09 5.27
N LYS A 33 5.66 16.80 5.70
CA LYS A 33 6.48 17.72 6.48
C LYS A 33 6.75 19.02 5.73
N HIS A 34 7.17 18.93 4.47
CA HIS A 34 7.42 20.11 3.62
C HIS A 34 6.15 20.95 3.45
N PHE A 35 4.99 20.32 3.24
CA PHE A 35 3.72 21.04 3.11
C PHE A 35 3.35 21.77 4.41
N ILE A 36 3.50 21.12 5.56
CA ILE A 36 3.25 21.72 6.87
C ILE A 36 4.17 22.93 7.07
N GLN A 37 5.46 22.76 6.84
CA GLN A 37 6.49 23.77 7.13
C GLN A 37 6.39 24.98 6.21
N HIS A 38 6.10 24.80 4.92
CA HIS A 38 6.20 25.89 3.94
C HIS A 38 4.85 26.47 3.53
N TYR A 39 3.74 25.79 3.79
CA TYR A 39 2.43 26.22 3.34
C TYR A 39 1.39 26.29 4.45
N GLU A 40 1.17 25.19 5.18
CA GLU A 40 0.06 25.09 6.13
C GLU A 40 0.31 25.98 7.36
N LEU A 41 1.45 25.80 8.01
CA LEU A 41 1.78 26.51 9.25
C LEU A 41 1.96 28.04 9.02
N PRO A 42 2.67 28.53 7.99
CA PRO A 42 2.73 29.95 7.70
C PRO A 42 1.37 30.55 7.37
N SER A 43 0.55 29.85 6.58
CA SER A 43 -0.78 30.34 6.20
C SER A 43 -1.70 30.52 7.41
N ILE A 44 -1.68 29.55 8.32
CA ILE A 44 -2.49 29.60 9.55
C ILE A 44 -1.93 30.66 10.50
N GLY A 45 -0.62 30.68 10.68
CA GLY A 45 0.04 31.68 11.52
C GLY A 45 -0.28 33.11 11.06
N MET A 46 -0.15 33.39 9.77
CA MET A 46 -0.48 34.69 9.21
C MET A 46 -1.97 35.03 9.35
N ALA A 47 -2.87 34.08 9.11
CA ALA A 47 -4.31 34.31 9.25
C ALA A 47 -4.69 34.61 10.71
N LEU A 48 -4.08 33.87 11.65
CA LEU A 48 -4.28 34.08 13.08
C LEU A 48 -3.71 35.43 13.52
N ALA A 49 -2.49 35.77 13.12
CA ALA A 49 -1.89 37.07 13.40
C ALA A 49 -2.74 38.23 12.88
N ALA A 50 -3.23 38.13 11.66
CA ALA A 50 -4.14 39.16 11.09
C ALA A 50 -5.45 39.28 11.88
N SER A 51 -5.97 38.16 12.43
CA SER A 51 -7.17 38.19 13.28
C SER A 51 -6.88 38.85 14.65
N VAL A 52 -5.74 38.52 15.24
CA VAL A 52 -5.28 39.09 16.50
C VAL A 52 -5.04 40.59 16.33
N ASP A 53 -4.32 41.02 15.28
CA ASP A 53 -4.06 42.42 14.98
C ASP A 53 -5.36 43.21 14.72
N ARG A 54 -6.35 42.61 14.06
CA ARG A 54 -7.66 43.24 13.84
C ARG A 54 -8.36 43.53 15.17
N THR A 55 -8.35 42.54 16.08
CA THR A 55 -8.92 42.68 17.41
C THR A 55 -8.17 43.78 18.19
N ALA A 56 -6.85 43.80 18.15
CA ALA A 56 -6.04 44.87 18.75
C ALA A 56 -6.41 46.26 18.19
N GLY A 57 -6.52 46.36 16.86
CA GLY A 57 -6.86 47.63 16.19
C GLY A 57 -8.23 48.20 16.61
N GLU A 58 -9.20 47.35 16.93
CA GLU A 58 -10.50 47.74 17.43
C GLU A 58 -10.37 48.40 18.83
N TYR A 59 -9.74 47.70 19.76
CA TYR A 59 -9.53 48.21 21.12
C TYR A 59 -8.58 49.43 21.15
N HIS A 60 -7.54 49.44 20.30
CA HIS A 60 -6.66 50.61 20.14
C HIS A 60 -7.45 51.85 19.71
N ARG A 61 -8.39 51.70 18.75
CA ARG A 61 -9.28 52.79 18.34
C ARG A 61 -10.16 53.30 19.48
N ILE A 62 -10.75 52.36 20.26
CA ILE A 62 -11.59 52.73 21.41
C ILE A 62 -10.78 53.49 22.46
N SER A 63 -9.58 53.03 22.83
CA SER A 63 -8.68 53.71 23.76
C SER A 63 -8.25 55.08 23.22
N GLY A 64 -8.01 55.21 21.92
CA GLY A 64 -7.70 56.50 21.29
C GLY A 64 -8.87 57.48 21.32
N GLU A 65 -10.12 57.02 21.20
CA GLU A 65 -11.31 57.85 21.40
C GLU A 65 -11.41 58.35 22.86
N LEU A 66 -11.09 57.47 23.83
CA LEU A 66 -11.07 57.86 25.25
C LEU A 66 -9.92 58.83 25.56
N GLN A 67 -8.73 58.65 24.98
CA GLN A 67 -7.57 59.54 25.13
C GLN A 67 -7.92 60.97 24.79
N HIS A 68 -8.76 61.21 23.80
CA HIS A 68 -9.15 62.53 23.33
C HIS A 68 -10.49 62.99 23.88
N ASN A 69 -11.03 62.28 24.88
CA ASN A 69 -12.35 62.58 25.41
C ASN A 69 -12.33 63.82 26.33
N ASN A 70 -13.02 64.84 25.96
CA ASN A 70 -13.09 66.10 26.72
C ASN A 70 -13.72 65.92 28.11
N PHE A 71 -14.72 65.06 28.22
CA PHE A 71 -15.40 64.83 29.50
C PHE A 71 -14.40 64.32 30.57
N ILE A 72 -13.58 63.33 30.26
CA ILE A 72 -12.60 62.76 31.21
C ILE A 72 -11.57 63.84 31.57
N ARG A 73 -11.06 64.59 30.58
CA ARG A 73 -10.11 65.66 30.78
C ARG A 73 -10.66 66.73 31.69
N ASP A 74 -11.83 67.25 31.38
CA ASP A 74 -12.47 68.32 32.12
C ASP A 74 -12.79 67.90 33.56
N TRP A 75 -13.26 66.64 33.73
CA TRP A 75 -13.54 66.06 35.06
C TRP A 75 -12.28 66.06 35.96
N ILE A 76 -11.09 65.71 35.42
CA ILE A 76 -9.83 65.75 36.17
C ILE A 76 -9.47 67.20 36.49
N LEU A 77 -9.58 68.10 35.52
CA LEU A 77 -9.19 69.49 35.69
C LEU A 77 -10.09 70.26 36.67
N ASP A 78 -11.38 69.96 36.70
CA ASP A 78 -12.37 70.49 37.62
C ASP A 78 -12.26 69.95 39.07
N GLY A 79 -11.26 69.13 39.32
CA GLY A 79 -10.95 68.69 40.70
C GLY A 79 -11.62 67.38 41.07
N GLU A 80 -11.96 66.54 40.08
CA GLU A 80 -12.46 65.15 40.26
C GLU A 80 -13.74 65.07 41.10
N GLN A 81 -14.66 66.02 40.85
CA GLN A 81 -15.96 66.09 41.53
C GLN A 81 -16.93 65.11 40.87
N ASP A 82 -17.86 64.61 41.67
CA ASP A 82 -18.93 63.68 41.25
C ASP A 82 -18.43 62.42 40.55
N ILE A 83 -17.90 61.53 41.36
CA ILE A 83 -17.40 60.18 40.90
C ILE A 83 -18.49 59.34 40.22
N ASP A 84 -19.78 59.52 40.60
CA ASP A 84 -20.86 58.75 40.03
C ASP A 84 -21.13 59.10 38.56
N ILE A 85 -20.89 60.32 38.16
CA ILE A 85 -20.97 60.74 36.75
C ILE A 85 -19.83 60.07 35.95
N LEU A 86 -18.60 60.07 36.44
CA LEU A 86 -17.49 59.37 35.80
C LEU A 86 -17.78 57.87 35.64
N ARG A 87 -18.26 57.22 36.68
CA ARG A 87 -18.63 55.82 36.64
C ARG A 87 -19.73 55.51 35.63
N THR A 88 -20.77 56.35 35.56
CA THR A 88 -21.83 56.23 34.58
C THR A 88 -21.25 56.29 33.18
N PHE A 89 -20.38 57.25 32.93
CA PHE A 89 -19.71 57.39 31.65
C PHE A 89 -18.87 56.16 31.29
N LEU A 90 -18.01 55.68 32.21
CA LEU A 90 -17.19 54.49 31.98
C LEU A 90 -18.04 53.26 31.71
N ARG A 91 -19.14 53.09 32.46
CA ARG A 91 -20.11 52.02 32.29
C ARG A 91 -20.81 52.09 30.91
N ASP A 92 -21.20 53.25 30.46
CA ASP A 92 -21.81 53.40 29.15
C ASP A 92 -20.83 53.06 28.04
N ILE A 93 -19.54 53.36 28.18
CA ILE A 93 -18.47 52.96 27.29
C ILE A 93 -18.32 51.42 27.27
N SER A 94 -18.24 50.80 28.46
CA SER A 94 -18.16 49.35 28.54
C SER A 94 -19.30 48.63 27.86
N LEU A 95 -20.55 49.09 28.12
CA LEU A 95 -21.75 48.52 27.52
C LEU A 95 -21.82 48.75 26.01
N ARG A 96 -21.48 49.94 25.55
CA ARG A 96 -21.52 50.32 24.13
C ARG A 96 -20.55 49.52 23.28
N PHE A 97 -19.36 49.27 23.79
CA PHE A 97 -18.29 48.58 23.07
C PHE A 97 -18.10 47.12 23.50
N ARG A 98 -18.96 46.60 24.39
CA ARG A 98 -18.86 45.25 24.95
C ARG A 98 -17.48 44.94 25.54
N LEU A 99 -16.99 45.88 26.35
CA LEU A 99 -15.70 45.73 27.04
C LEU A 99 -15.88 44.89 28.30
N ALA A 100 -14.80 44.21 28.73
CA ALA A 100 -14.77 43.59 30.03
C ALA A 100 -14.73 44.62 31.18
N ASP A 101 -14.09 45.77 30.94
CA ASP A 101 -13.98 46.90 31.87
C ASP A 101 -13.59 48.18 31.10
N ALA A 102 -14.01 49.32 31.61
CA ALA A 102 -13.48 50.63 31.23
C ALA A 102 -13.01 51.33 32.48
N SER A 103 -11.80 51.88 32.42
CA SER A 103 -11.14 52.49 33.58
C SER A 103 -10.33 53.71 33.24
N MET A 104 -9.99 54.49 34.26
CA MET A 104 -9.02 55.55 34.17
C MET A 104 -8.18 55.68 35.44
N VAL A 105 -6.99 56.24 35.30
CA VAL A 105 -6.14 56.63 36.39
C VAL A 105 -5.92 58.17 36.30
N SER A 106 -6.24 58.87 37.35
CA SER A 106 -5.84 60.29 37.47
C SER A 106 -4.45 60.42 38.08
N ASP A 107 -3.54 61.11 37.41
CA ASP A 107 -2.20 61.43 37.93
C ASP A 107 -2.23 62.44 39.07
N ARG A 108 -3.26 63.33 39.06
CA ARG A 108 -3.46 64.32 40.07
C ARG A 108 -3.78 63.74 41.46
N SER A 109 -4.70 62.78 41.47
CA SER A 109 -5.12 62.10 42.69
C SER A 109 -4.42 60.77 42.91
N GLU A 110 -3.59 60.32 41.98
CA GLU A 110 -3.03 58.97 41.95
C GLU A 110 -4.08 57.88 42.25
N THR A 111 -5.25 57.97 41.60
CA THR A 111 -6.38 57.15 41.89
C THR A 111 -6.87 56.45 40.62
N TYR A 112 -7.08 55.12 40.71
CA TYR A 112 -7.68 54.29 39.69
C TYR A 112 -9.20 54.26 39.90
N TYR A 113 -9.94 54.48 38.81
CA TYR A 113 -11.41 54.43 38.76
C TYR A 113 -11.83 53.42 37.70
N SER A 114 -12.83 52.58 38.01
CA SER A 114 -13.37 51.57 37.10
C SER A 114 -14.89 51.62 37.05
N ASP A 115 -15.48 51.13 35.96
CA ASP A 115 -16.95 51.01 35.76
C ASP A 115 -17.59 50.04 36.76
N ASP A 116 -16.84 49.06 37.29
CA ASP A 116 -17.29 48.06 38.27
C ASP A 116 -17.25 48.53 39.75
N GLN A 117 -17.11 49.83 39.91
CA GLN A 117 -17.08 50.51 41.23
C GLN A 117 -15.78 50.37 42.01
N ARG A 118 -14.71 49.82 41.47
CA ARG A 118 -13.40 49.87 42.10
C ARG A 118 -12.82 51.27 42.07
N ILE A 119 -12.41 51.76 43.27
CA ILE A 119 -11.64 52.96 43.44
C ILE A 119 -10.40 52.59 44.24
N ILE A 120 -9.25 52.71 43.63
CA ILE A 120 -8.00 52.25 44.24
C ILE A 120 -7.01 53.42 44.25
N LYS A 121 -6.59 53.82 45.45
CA LYS A 121 -5.46 54.74 45.63
C LYS A 121 -4.18 53.99 45.27
N LEU A 122 -3.41 54.50 44.34
CA LEU A 122 -2.14 53.92 43.91
C LEU A 122 -1.05 54.22 44.92
N ASP A 123 -0.14 53.27 45.12
CA ASP A 123 1.00 53.38 46.03
C ASP A 123 2.30 53.04 45.28
N PRO A 124 3.22 54.02 45.07
CA PRO A 124 4.49 53.77 44.38
C PRO A 124 5.37 52.70 45.04
N ASN A 125 5.15 52.43 46.33
CA ASN A 125 5.89 51.38 47.04
C ASN A 125 5.32 50.00 46.82
N ASN A 126 4.10 49.87 46.34
CA ASN A 126 3.49 48.59 45.99
C ASN A 126 3.75 48.23 44.51
N VAL A 127 5.01 47.93 44.23
CA VAL A 127 5.46 47.66 42.83
C VAL A 127 4.72 46.49 42.20
N SER A 128 4.34 45.49 42.97
CA SER A 128 3.65 44.29 42.43
C SER A 128 2.24 44.60 41.95
N ARG A 129 1.51 45.54 42.58
CA ARG A 129 0.14 45.93 42.19
C ARG A 129 0.12 47.14 41.28
N ASP A 130 0.90 48.20 41.59
CA ASP A 130 0.76 49.53 41.02
C ASP A 130 1.95 49.90 40.14
N GLY A 131 3.03 49.12 40.14
CA GLY A 131 4.28 49.42 39.42
C GLY A 131 4.09 49.64 37.92
N TRP A 132 3.07 48.98 37.32
CA TRP A 132 2.72 49.16 35.91
C TRP A 132 2.37 50.60 35.55
N TYR A 133 1.64 51.32 36.44
CA TYR A 133 1.24 52.69 36.24
C TYR A 133 2.46 53.65 36.27
N TYR A 134 3.32 53.51 37.28
CA TYR A 134 4.50 54.36 37.43
C TYR A 134 5.50 54.12 36.31
N LEU A 135 5.66 52.89 35.86
CA LEU A 135 6.48 52.58 34.69
C LEU A 135 5.92 53.23 33.42
N TYR A 136 4.60 53.22 33.26
CA TYR A 136 3.94 53.84 32.11
C TYR A 136 4.12 55.36 32.17
N ARG A 137 3.91 55.95 33.30
CA ARG A 137 4.12 57.39 33.56
C ARG A 137 5.54 57.86 33.23
N GLU A 138 6.56 57.07 33.56
CA GLU A 138 7.96 57.38 33.27
C GLU A 138 8.28 57.27 31.76
N THR A 139 7.69 56.29 31.10
CA THR A 139 7.99 55.99 29.69
C THR A 139 7.14 56.78 28.71
N LEU A 140 5.98 57.32 29.15
CA LEU A 140 4.99 58.09 28.36
C LEU A 140 4.76 57.49 26.97
N ARG A 141 4.51 56.17 26.96
CA ARG A 141 4.25 55.46 25.72
C ARG A 141 2.94 55.96 25.09
N ASP A 142 2.84 55.80 23.75
CA ASP A 142 1.55 55.86 23.08
C ASP A 142 0.63 54.77 23.61
N ILE A 143 -0.53 54.57 23.00
CA ILE A 143 -1.46 53.50 23.37
C ILE A 143 -0.69 52.16 23.46
N ASN A 144 -0.77 51.51 24.60
CA ASN A 144 -0.06 50.26 24.90
C ASN A 144 -1.04 49.15 25.23
N ILE A 145 -0.75 47.94 24.77
CA ILE A 145 -1.51 46.73 25.12
C ILE A 145 -0.67 45.91 26.10
N ASP A 146 -1.23 45.70 27.28
CA ASP A 146 -0.63 44.87 28.32
C ASP A 146 -1.42 43.59 28.49
N THR A 147 -0.72 42.44 28.51
CA THR A 147 -1.30 41.12 28.66
C THR A 147 -0.79 40.45 29.93
N TRP A 148 -1.70 40.00 30.76
CA TRP A 148 -1.38 39.34 32.02
C TRP A 148 -2.30 38.14 32.24
N TYR A 149 -1.72 37.03 32.73
CA TYR A 149 -2.51 35.89 33.22
C TYR A 149 -2.56 35.93 34.76
N TYR A 150 -3.76 36.01 35.30
CA TYR A 150 -4.00 35.96 36.74
C TYR A 150 -4.34 34.54 37.15
N ALA A 151 -3.39 33.84 37.78
CA ALA A 151 -3.54 32.44 38.16
C ALA A 151 -4.65 32.21 39.19
N GLU A 152 -4.92 33.21 40.04
CA GLU A 152 -5.98 33.15 41.06
C GLU A 152 -7.38 33.15 40.44
N GLU A 153 -7.56 33.82 39.31
CA GLU A 153 -8.84 33.94 38.59
C GLU A 153 -8.94 32.97 37.42
N ASP A 154 -7.85 32.29 37.07
CA ASP A 154 -7.72 31.50 35.86
C ASP A 154 -8.10 32.28 34.60
N LYS A 155 -7.73 33.55 34.53
CA LYS A 155 -8.12 34.41 33.43
C LYS A 155 -6.92 35.17 32.83
N LEU A 156 -6.97 35.27 31.50
CA LEU A 156 -6.15 36.20 30.75
C LEU A 156 -6.81 37.56 30.86
N HIS A 157 -6.06 38.60 31.24
CA HIS A 157 -6.46 39.96 31.21
C HIS A 157 -5.66 40.72 30.17
N ILE A 158 -6.34 41.46 29.31
CA ILE A 158 -5.74 42.28 28.28
C ILE A 158 -6.25 43.68 28.48
N TRP A 159 -5.33 44.60 28.70
CA TRP A 159 -5.60 46.00 28.90
C TRP A 159 -5.02 46.83 27.77
N VAL A 160 -5.81 47.75 27.24
CA VAL A 160 -5.35 48.72 26.27
C VAL A 160 -5.38 50.11 26.92
N ASN A 161 -4.22 50.60 27.28
CA ASN A 161 -4.02 51.83 28.02
C ASN A 161 -3.61 52.96 27.09
N ALA A 162 -4.20 54.15 27.26
CA ALA A 162 -3.88 55.32 26.50
C ALA A 162 -3.61 56.52 27.43
N PRO A 163 -2.58 57.33 27.17
CA PRO A 163 -2.24 58.49 28.01
C PRO A 163 -3.24 59.61 27.80
N LEU A 164 -3.59 60.30 28.87
CA LEU A 164 -4.40 61.50 28.87
C LEU A 164 -3.50 62.74 29.03
N PHE A 165 -3.73 63.75 28.22
CA PHE A 165 -3.03 64.99 28.31
C PHE A 165 -4.01 66.22 28.38
N ASP A 166 -3.57 67.25 29.03
CA ASP A 166 -4.28 68.51 29.01
C ASP A 166 -4.09 69.26 27.66
N HIS A 167 -4.65 70.50 27.56
CA HIS A 167 -4.52 71.31 26.34
C HIS A 167 -3.11 71.87 26.10
N ASN A 168 -2.23 71.79 27.10
CA ASN A 168 -0.85 72.22 27.01
C ASN A 168 0.13 71.06 26.78
N GLY A 169 -0.39 69.81 26.78
CA GLY A 169 0.39 68.62 26.63
C GLY A 169 0.96 68.07 27.96
N GLU A 170 0.44 68.52 29.09
CA GLU A 170 0.81 67.94 30.40
C GLU A 170 0.05 66.64 30.65
N PHE A 171 0.75 65.68 31.20
CA PHE A 171 0.17 64.35 31.49
C PHE A 171 -0.86 64.44 32.64
N LEU A 172 -2.08 64.02 32.39
CA LEU A 172 -3.17 63.96 33.36
C LEU A 172 -3.46 62.58 33.92
N GLY A 173 -2.99 61.54 33.25
CA GLY A 173 -3.27 60.19 33.67
C GLY A 173 -3.40 59.21 32.52
N LEU A 174 -4.09 58.10 32.75
CA LEU A 174 -4.34 57.06 31.76
C LEU A 174 -5.83 56.76 31.63
N THR A 175 -6.27 56.37 30.44
CA THR A 175 -7.52 55.59 30.27
C THR A 175 -7.19 54.16 29.90
N GLY A 176 -7.97 53.21 30.35
CA GLY A 176 -7.80 51.82 30.06
C GLY A 176 -9.10 51.15 29.63
N VAL A 177 -9.04 50.25 28.66
CA VAL A 177 -10.14 49.37 28.29
C VAL A 177 -9.70 47.93 28.46
N GLY A 178 -10.51 47.16 29.17
CA GLY A 178 -10.34 45.73 29.34
C GLY A 178 -10.95 44.95 28.16
N VAL A 179 -10.18 44.10 27.53
CA VAL A 179 -10.64 43.23 26.43
C VAL A 179 -11.42 42.05 27.01
N ASP A 180 -12.55 41.70 26.37
CA ASP A 180 -13.21 40.45 26.67
C ASP A 180 -12.33 39.26 26.22
N THR A 181 -11.72 38.64 27.19
CA THR A 181 -10.74 37.58 26.94
C THR A 181 -11.39 36.20 26.65
N GLU A 182 -12.70 36.08 26.89
CA GLU A 182 -13.42 34.85 26.55
C GLU A 182 -13.58 34.73 25.04
N ASP A 183 -14.02 35.78 24.36
CA ASP A 183 -14.13 35.83 22.90
C ASP A 183 -12.75 35.71 22.23
N PHE A 184 -11.74 36.34 22.78
CA PHE A 184 -10.36 36.26 22.29
C PHE A 184 -9.79 34.86 22.49
N SER A 185 -9.99 34.21 23.64
CA SER A 185 -9.59 32.83 23.89
C SER A 185 -10.31 31.85 22.99
N ASN A 186 -11.61 32.07 22.72
CA ASN A 186 -12.40 31.26 21.79
C ASN A 186 -11.87 31.39 20.34
N LEU A 187 -11.45 32.57 19.93
CA LEU A 187 -10.79 32.76 18.64
C LEU A 187 -9.53 31.88 18.54
N LEU A 188 -8.64 31.97 19.50
CA LEU A 188 -7.39 31.20 19.53
C LEU A 188 -7.66 29.68 19.60
N MET A 189 -8.61 29.25 20.45
CA MET A 189 -9.02 27.84 20.58
C MET A 189 -9.64 27.29 19.30
N THR A 190 -10.41 28.10 18.57
CA THR A 190 -11.05 27.66 17.33
C THR A 190 -10.02 27.28 16.28
N TYR A 191 -8.98 28.07 16.11
CA TYR A 191 -7.87 27.72 15.23
C TYR A 191 -7.14 26.44 15.67
N GLY A 192 -6.92 26.28 16.98
CA GLY A 192 -6.29 25.08 17.54
C GLY A 192 -7.12 23.81 17.34
N ARG A 193 -8.44 23.86 17.63
CA ARG A 193 -9.32 22.68 17.53
C ARG A 193 -9.55 22.19 16.10
N LEU A 194 -9.74 23.12 15.17
CA LEU A 194 -10.13 22.79 13.80
C LEU A 194 -9.01 22.12 13.00
N LYS A 195 -7.73 22.30 13.36
CA LYS A 195 -6.60 21.88 12.53
C LYS A 195 -5.46 21.19 13.28
N GLY A 196 -5.60 20.93 14.57
CA GLY A 196 -4.57 20.26 15.38
C GLY A 196 -3.31 21.11 15.54
N PHE A 197 -3.49 22.41 15.83
CA PHE A 197 -2.44 23.34 16.19
C PHE A 197 -2.60 23.75 17.65
N ASP A 198 -1.48 23.99 18.31
CA ASP A 198 -1.45 24.64 19.60
C ASP A 198 -0.97 26.07 19.42
N VAL A 199 -1.63 27.00 20.13
CA VAL A 199 -1.38 28.45 20.01
C VAL A 199 -0.92 28.94 21.38
N TYR A 200 0.13 29.72 21.37
CA TYR A 200 0.69 30.35 22.54
C TYR A 200 0.87 31.85 22.31
N LEU A 201 0.62 32.63 23.34
CA LEU A 201 1.09 34.01 23.43
C LEU A 201 2.12 34.13 24.56
N ALA A 202 3.19 34.83 24.30
CA ALA A 202 4.23 35.05 25.31
C ALA A 202 4.71 36.50 25.27
N ARG A 203 5.13 36.99 26.43
CA ARG A 203 5.73 38.28 26.56
C ARG A 203 7.13 38.33 25.92
N LEU A 204 7.74 39.50 25.88
CA LEU A 204 9.10 39.67 25.37
C LEU A 204 10.14 38.79 26.08
N ASP A 205 9.97 38.55 27.36
CA ASP A 205 10.83 37.72 28.20
C ASP A 205 10.54 36.20 28.01
N GLY A 206 9.57 35.87 27.17
CA GLY A 206 9.17 34.49 26.87
C GLY A 206 8.12 33.89 27.81
N GLN A 207 7.73 34.65 28.86
CA GLN A 207 6.71 34.18 29.80
C GLN A 207 5.37 33.99 29.09
N LEU A 208 4.76 32.81 29.28
CA LEU A 208 3.46 32.51 28.72
C LEU A 208 2.36 33.34 29.34
N VAL A 209 1.53 33.94 28.49
CA VAL A 209 0.29 34.65 28.90
C VAL A 209 -0.95 33.98 28.35
N TYR A 210 -0.81 33.17 27.32
CA TYR A 210 -1.88 32.33 26.80
C TYR A 210 -1.33 30.98 26.34
N ALA A 211 -2.02 29.91 26.75
CA ALA A 211 -1.87 28.54 26.25
C ALA A 211 -3.22 27.83 26.38
N LYS A 212 -3.48 26.87 25.48
CA LYS A 212 -4.67 26.01 25.56
C LYS A 212 -4.68 25.17 26.84
N ASN A 213 -3.53 24.65 27.22
CA ASN A 213 -3.35 23.98 28.50
C ASN A 213 -3.09 25.03 29.59
N ARG A 214 -4.11 25.29 30.42
CA ARG A 214 -4.07 26.29 31.49
C ARG A 214 -3.07 25.98 32.60
N GLN A 215 -2.71 24.71 32.80
CA GLN A 215 -1.72 24.32 33.78
C GLN A 215 -0.34 24.94 33.48
N LEU A 216 0.03 25.08 32.22
CA LEU A 216 1.28 25.73 31.80
C LEU A 216 1.36 27.20 32.24
N LEU A 217 0.21 27.87 32.26
CA LEU A 217 0.10 29.25 32.71
C LEU A 217 0.18 29.35 34.23
N ALA A 218 -0.50 28.42 34.95
CA ALA A 218 -0.48 28.38 36.42
C ALA A 218 0.93 28.10 36.96
N GLU A 219 1.74 27.34 36.27
CA GLU A 219 3.14 27.04 36.61
C GLU A 219 4.11 28.18 36.20
N GLN A 220 3.59 29.26 35.55
CA GLN A 220 4.35 30.41 35.07
C GLN A 220 5.54 30.05 34.16
N LEU A 221 5.32 29.05 33.29
CA LEU A 221 6.37 28.55 32.40
C LEU A 221 6.71 29.55 31.30
N ASN A 222 7.96 29.49 30.84
CA ASN A 222 8.41 30.15 29.66
C ASN A 222 8.23 29.30 28.42
N LEU A 223 8.16 29.90 27.23
CA LEU A 223 8.16 29.19 25.95
C LEU A 223 9.34 28.22 25.82
N SER A 224 10.52 28.59 26.33
CA SER A 224 11.72 27.73 26.32
C SER A 224 11.54 26.44 27.09
N ASP A 225 10.74 26.46 28.17
CA ASP A 225 10.51 25.29 29.02
C ASP A 225 9.65 24.23 28.32
N LEU A 226 8.81 24.65 27.37
CA LEU A 226 7.92 23.72 26.63
C LEU A 226 8.71 22.73 25.76
N TRP A 227 9.82 23.20 25.19
CA TRP A 227 10.57 22.41 24.20
C TRP A 227 12.04 22.21 24.58
N ASP A 228 12.49 22.69 25.76
CA ASP A 228 13.88 22.63 26.23
C ASP A 228 14.88 23.30 25.26
N ILE A 229 14.52 24.48 24.82
CA ILE A 229 15.31 25.26 23.86
C ILE A 229 15.81 26.53 24.54
N GLU A 230 17.03 26.96 24.20
CA GLU A 230 17.50 28.27 24.61
C GLU A 230 16.63 29.39 24.03
N PHE A 231 16.34 30.42 24.84
CA PHE A 231 15.46 31.53 24.52
C PHE A 231 15.84 32.34 23.26
N ASN A 232 17.05 32.10 22.73
CA ASN A 232 17.57 32.78 21.53
C ASN A 232 16.76 32.54 20.23
N PHE A 233 15.75 31.66 20.25
CA PHE A 233 14.91 31.49 19.06
C PHE A 233 13.89 32.61 18.85
N LEU A 234 13.58 33.42 19.89
CA LEU A 234 12.70 34.57 19.83
C LEU A 234 13.49 35.81 19.37
N ASP A 235 14.01 35.77 18.18
CA ASP A 235 14.68 36.91 17.52
C ASP A 235 13.69 37.54 16.55
N LYS A 236 13.49 38.86 16.66
CA LYS A 236 12.64 39.66 15.75
C LYS A 236 13.07 39.52 14.28
N ASN A 237 14.33 39.22 14.02
CA ASN A 237 14.80 38.91 12.66
C ASN A 237 14.22 37.61 12.08
N LYS A 238 13.61 36.76 12.91
CA LYS A 238 12.95 35.51 12.51
C LYS A 238 11.44 35.65 12.44
N ASP A 239 10.92 36.87 12.47
CA ASP A 239 9.49 37.13 12.39
C ASP A 239 8.86 36.51 11.17
N GLY A 240 7.74 35.83 11.37
CA GLY A 240 7.01 35.11 10.32
C GLY A 240 7.68 33.84 9.78
N THR A 241 8.75 33.37 10.42
CA THR A 241 9.46 32.15 10.00
C THR A 241 8.94 30.89 10.67
N VAL A 242 9.23 29.73 10.06
CA VAL A 242 8.98 28.41 10.66
C VAL A 242 10.28 27.83 11.17
N LEU A 243 10.29 27.53 12.45
CA LEU A 243 11.38 26.81 13.12
C LEU A 243 11.03 25.32 13.19
N SER A 244 12.03 24.46 13.03
CA SER A 244 11.89 23.01 13.24
C SER A 244 13.03 22.47 14.07
N PHE A 245 12.72 21.67 15.06
CA PHE A 245 13.69 21.03 15.95
C PHE A 245 13.10 19.76 16.58
N ALA A 246 13.94 18.95 17.20
CA ALA A 246 13.50 17.80 17.97
C ALA A 246 13.26 18.22 19.43
N ASN A 247 12.13 17.83 20.01
CA ASN A 247 11.85 18.01 21.43
C ASN A 247 12.57 16.95 22.31
N LYS A 248 12.32 16.99 23.65
CA LYS A 248 12.90 16.01 24.62
C LYS A 248 12.65 14.55 24.25
N ASP A 249 11.53 14.24 23.63
CA ASP A 249 11.14 12.89 23.22
C ASP A 249 11.67 12.53 21.83
N ASN A 250 12.57 13.34 21.27
CA ASN A 250 13.12 13.19 19.93
C ASN A 250 12.04 13.24 18.81
N SER A 251 10.88 13.80 19.12
CA SER A 251 9.84 14.06 18.15
C SER A 251 10.04 15.45 17.52
N GLU A 252 9.81 15.56 16.22
CA GLU A 252 9.99 16.78 15.44
C GLU A 252 8.82 17.73 15.68
N VAL A 253 9.13 18.97 16.06
CA VAL A 253 8.18 20.05 16.31
C VAL A 253 8.37 21.14 15.26
N PHE A 254 7.29 21.69 14.77
CA PHE A 254 7.29 22.85 13.88
C PHE A 254 6.58 24.01 14.57
N LEU A 255 7.28 25.13 14.68
CA LEU A 255 6.76 26.36 15.24
C LEU A 255 6.77 27.44 14.17
N TRP A 256 5.65 28.14 14.00
CA TRP A 256 5.63 29.44 13.35
C TRP A 256 5.60 30.51 14.42
N ILE A 257 6.48 31.49 14.31
CA ILE A 257 6.63 32.58 15.30
C ILE A 257 6.44 33.92 14.64
N ARG A 258 5.76 34.80 15.33
CA ARG A 258 5.63 36.21 14.93
C ARG A 258 5.61 37.12 16.15
N PHE A 259 6.36 38.21 16.08
CA PHE A 259 6.26 39.28 17.06
C PHE A 259 5.12 40.21 16.68
N MET A 260 4.14 40.34 17.57
CA MET A 260 2.98 41.19 17.43
C MET A 260 3.30 42.56 18.06
N GLU A 261 3.79 43.52 17.27
CA GLU A 261 4.26 44.80 17.78
C GLU A 261 3.17 45.53 18.58
N THR A 262 1.93 45.56 18.08
CA THR A 262 0.79 46.17 18.74
C THR A 262 0.50 45.60 20.13
N TRP A 263 0.72 44.28 20.30
CA TRP A 263 0.48 43.54 21.53
C TRP A 263 1.73 43.42 22.42
N ASN A 264 2.87 43.81 21.92
CA ASN A 264 4.17 43.60 22.55
C ASN A 264 4.37 42.14 23.02
N THR A 265 3.86 41.19 22.26
CA THR A 265 3.86 39.75 22.56
C THR A 265 4.29 38.93 21.36
N TRP A 266 4.84 37.75 21.63
CA TRP A 266 5.07 36.73 20.64
C TRP A 266 3.80 35.90 20.45
N LEU A 267 3.38 35.72 19.19
CA LEU A 267 2.43 34.73 18.77
C LEU A 267 3.20 33.54 18.24
N VAL A 268 2.96 32.37 18.85
CA VAL A 268 3.58 31.10 18.47
C VAL A 268 2.49 30.11 18.12
N VAL A 269 2.60 29.50 16.95
CA VAL A 269 1.70 28.46 16.48
C VAL A 269 2.50 27.19 16.31
N GLU A 270 2.16 26.17 17.05
CA GLU A 270 2.81 24.87 17.05
C GLU A 270 1.98 23.85 16.28
N LYS A 271 2.64 23.05 15.44
CA LYS A 271 2.08 21.81 14.93
C LYS A 271 2.63 20.66 15.75
N SER A 272 1.76 20.03 16.54
CA SER A 272 2.18 18.96 17.44
C SER A 272 2.72 17.75 16.67
N ALA A 273 3.74 17.10 17.23
CA ALA A 273 4.34 15.88 16.67
C ALA A 273 3.31 14.76 16.47
N GLU A 274 2.34 14.63 17.38
CA GLU A 274 1.25 13.66 17.29
C GLU A 274 0.35 13.91 16.06
N SER A 275 0.01 15.17 15.82
CA SER A 275 -0.80 15.58 14.65
C SER A 275 -0.07 15.33 13.33
N ILE A 276 1.25 15.57 13.29
CA ILE A 276 2.11 15.28 12.14
C ILE A 276 2.15 13.77 11.89
N GLN A 277 2.39 12.98 12.94
CA GLN A 277 2.49 11.52 12.86
C GLN A 277 1.15 10.90 12.45
N SER A 278 0.04 11.38 12.98
CA SER A 278 -1.31 10.94 12.59
C SER A 278 -1.54 11.15 11.09
N ARG A 279 -1.19 12.32 10.56
CA ARG A 279 -1.34 12.65 9.14
C ARG A 279 -0.42 11.83 8.24
N ILE A 280 0.82 11.58 8.69
CA ILE A 280 1.74 10.66 8.00
C ILE A 280 1.15 9.25 7.99
N ASN A 281 0.63 8.77 9.11
CA ASN A 281 0.04 7.43 9.20
C ASN A 281 -1.20 7.27 8.30
N GLU A 282 -2.05 8.28 8.17
CA GLU A 282 -3.18 8.27 7.24
C GLU A 282 -2.72 8.21 5.79
N SER A 283 -1.72 9.01 5.43
CA SER A 283 -1.13 9.00 4.10
C SER A 283 -0.48 7.65 3.80
N LEU A 284 0.24 7.06 4.76
CA LEU A 284 0.83 5.73 4.64
C LEU A 284 -0.22 4.63 4.43
N LYS A 285 -1.33 4.68 5.15
CA LYS A 285 -2.44 3.72 4.97
C LYS A 285 -3.02 3.79 3.56
N SER A 286 -3.27 4.99 3.03
CA SER A 286 -3.79 5.17 1.68
C SER A 286 -2.80 4.72 0.61
N SER A 287 -1.52 5.05 0.77
CA SER A 287 -0.44 4.63 -0.14
C SER A 287 -0.21 3.11 -0.10
N ALA A 288 -0.29 2.49 1.08
CA ALA A 288 -0.20 1.04 1.23
C ALA A 288 -1.37 0.30 0.57
N LEU A 289 -2.59 0.83 0.68
CA LEU A 289 -3.77 0.27 0.00
C LEU A 289 -3.64 0.34 -1.52
N LEU A 290 -3.25 1.49 -2.06
CA LEU A 290 -3.05 1.67 -3.51
C LEU A 290 -1.89 0.82 -4.02
N GLY A 291 -0.76 0.84 -3.35
CA GLY A 291 0.41 0.03 -3.70
C GLY A 291 0.13 -1.47 -3.60
N GLY A 292 -0.57 -1.89 -2.55
CA GLY A 292 -1.00 -3.29 -2.36
C GLY A 292 -1.93 -3.78 -3.46
N SER A 293 -2.93 -2.98 -3.83
CA SER A 293 -3.87 -3.32 -4.90
C SER A 293 -3.18 -3.41 -6.26
N LEU A 294 -2.27 -2.49 -6.58
CA LEU A 294 -1.52 -2.51 -7.82
C LEU A 294 -0.57 -3.72 -7.90
N SER A 295 0.09 -4.06 -6.79
CA SER A 295 0.97 -5.23 -6.71
C SER A 295 0.21 -6.54 -6.84
N LEU A 296 -0.97 -6.63 -6.24
CA LEU A 296 -1.85 -7.79 -6.39
C LEU A 296 -2.29 -7.96 -7.85
N LEU A 297 -2.66 -6.85 -8.51
CA LEU A 297 -3.03 -6.87 -9.92
C LEU A 297 -1.86 -7.35 -10.79
N LEU A 298 -0.67 -6.81 -10.58
CA LEU A 298 0.55 -7.21 -11.30
C LEU A 298 0.86 -8.69 -11.07
N PHE A 299 0.76 -9.16 -9.84
CA PHE A 299 0.94 -10.58 -9.51
C PHE A 299 -0.06 -11.46 -10.25
N LEU A 300 -1.34 -11.09 -10.28
CA LEU A 300 -2.38 -11.84 -11.00
C LEU A 300 -2.11 -11.89 -12.51
N VAL A 301 -1.67 -10.78 -13.11
CA VAL A 301 -1.32 -10.73 -14.54
C VAL A 301 -0.13 -11.64 -14.85
N ILE A 302 0.92 -11.58 -14.03
CA ILE A 302 2.11 -12.46 -14.19
C ILE A 302 1.72 -13.91 -14.01
N PHE A 303 0.93 -14.23 -12.98
CA PHE A 303 0.45 -15.59 -12.71
C PHE A 303 -0.37 -16.14 -13.88
N ALA A 304 -1.34 -15.35 -14.38
CA ALA A 304 -2.14 -15.74 -15.54
C ALA A 304 -1.28 -15.97 -16.78
N SER A 305 -0.30 -15.09 -17.03
CA SER A 305 0.63 -15.24 -18.16
C SER A 305 1.47 -16.51 -18.08
N ILE A 306 1.94 -16.86 -16.88
CA ILE A 306 2.70 -18.12 -16.67
C ILE A 306 1.81 -19.34 -16.88
N MET A 307 0.56 -19.31 -16.40
CA MET A 307 -0.40 -20.42 -16.59
C MET A 307 -0.74 -20.64 -18.07
N LEU A 308 -0.99 -19.55 -18.81
CA LEU A 308 -1.24 -19.61 -20.27
C LEU A 308 -0.01 -20.13 -21.04
N ALA A 309 1.19 -19.71 -20.66
CA ALA A 309 2.41 -20.20 -21.28
C ALA A 309 2.64 -21.70 -21.01
N ARG A 310 2.35 -22.18 -19.78
CA ARG A 310 2.42 -23.61 -19.45
C ARG A 310 1.47 -24.43 -20.31
N HIS A 311 0.21 -24.03 -20.41
CA HIS A 311 -0.80 -24.75 -21.20
C HIS A 311 -0.37 -24.92 -22.67
N LYS A 312 0.17 -23.86 -23.28
CA LYS A 312 0.70 -23.92 -24.66
C LYS A 312 1.91 -24.83 -24.82
N VAL A 313 2.77 -24.94 -23.79
CA VAL A 313 3.93 -25.83 -23.82
C VAL A 313 3.47 -27.29 -23.71
N ASP A 314 2.52 -27.59 -22.82
CA ASP A 314 2.01 -28.96 -22.62
C ASP A 314 1.30 -29.46 -23.89
N GLU A 315 0.48 -28.64 -24.55
CA GLU A 315 -0.15 -28.98 -25.83
C GLU A 315 0.89 -29.33 -26.94
N LYS A 316 1.92 -28.49 -27.05
CA LYS A 316 2.98 -28.73 -28.03
C LYS A 316 3.78 -29.98 -27.74
N THR A 317 4.05 -30.27 -26.46
CA THR A 317 4.79 -31.46 -26.06
C THR A 317 3.99 -32.70 -26.39
N LEU A 318 2.70 -32.74 -26.07
CA LEU A 318 1.82 -33.85 -26.40
C LEU A 318 1.74 -34.09 -27.92
N HIS A 319 1.66 -33.05 -28.71
CA HIS A 319 1.62 -33.13 -30.17
C HIS A 319 2.94 -33.69 -30.74
N LEU A 320 4.09 -33.27 -30.20
CA LEU A 320 5.39 -33.77 -30.60
C LEU A 320 5.60 -35.22 -30.19
N GLU A 321 5.13 -35.63 -29.01
CA GLU A 321 5.17 -37.03 -28.56
C GLU A 321 4.33 -37.92 -29.45
N TYR A 322 3.13 -37.49 -29.85
CA TYR A 322 2.26 -38.20 -30.78
C TYR A 322 2.93 -38.35 -32.16
N GLN A 323 3.49 -37.29 -32.72
CA GLN A 323 4.20 -37.32 -34.02
C GLN A 323 5.48 -38.19 -33.97
N ALA A 324 6.19 -38.18 -32.87
CA ALA A 324 7.37 -39.02 -32.66
C ALA A 324 7.03 -40.50 -32.38
N GLY A 325 5.77 -40.81 -32.01
CA GLY A 325 5.31 -42.12 -31.60
C GLY A 325 4.66 -42.96 -32.70
N THR A 326 4.41 -42.40 -33.90
CA THR A 326 3.74 -43.09 -35.00
C THR A 326 4.67 -43.41 -36.17
N ASP A 327 4.35 -44.48 -36.92
CA ASP A 327 4.97 -44.81 -38.20
C ASP A 327 4.33 -43.98 -39.30
N SER A 328 5.15 -43.27 -40.09
CA SER A 328 4.68 -42.31 -41.09
C SER A 328 3.97 -42.92 -42.28
N LEU A 329 4.20 -44.20 -42.59
CA LEU A 329 3.55 -44.88 -43.69
C LEU A 329 2.20 -45.49 -43.27
N THR A 330 2.16 -46.19 -42.15
CA THR A 330 0.98 -46.98 -41.74
C THR A 330 0.07 -46.23 -40.77
N GLY A 331 0.54 -45.17 -40.12
CA GLY A 331 -0.19 -44.42 -39.07
C GLY A 331 -0.33 -45.19 -37.74
N LEU A 332 0.18 -46.42 -37.66
CA LEU A 332 0.25 -47.20 -36.42
C LEU A 332 1.32 -46.63 -35.46
N PHE A 333 1.36 -47.10 -34.23
CA PHE A 333 2.51 -46.80 -33.37
C PHE A 333 3.82 -47.28 -34.01
N ASN A 334 4.88 -46.60 -33.76
CA ASN A 334 6.19 -47.08 -34.14
C ASN A 334 6.80 -47.96 -33.03
N ARG A 335 7.91 -48.62 -33.36
CA ARG A 335 8.63 -49.52 -32.43
C ARG A 335 8.98 -48.87 -31.11
N ALA A 336 9.44 -47.58 -31.14
CA ALA A 336 9.88 -46.88 -29.94
C ALA A 336 8.71 -46.62 -28.97
N TYR A 337 7.57 -46.19 -29.50
CA TYR A 337 6.37 -45.96 -28.69
C TYR A 337 5.80 -47.21 -28.08
N LEU A 338 5.69 -48.31 -28.87
CA LEU A 338 5.22 -49.60 -28.36
C LEU A 338 6.14 -50.16 -27.27
N SER A 339 7.47 -50.01 -27.43
CA SER A 339 8.42 -50.42 -26.40
C SER A 339 8.20 -49.67 -25.08
N GLY A 340 7.84 -48.38 -25.12
CA GLY A 340 7.43 -47.59 -23.95
C GLY A 340 6.15 -48.16 -23.29
N LEU A 341 5.13 -48.53 -24.10
CA LEU A 341 3.89 -49.12 -23.61
C LEU A 341 4.13 -50.50 -22.94
N ILE A 342 5.01 -51.33 -23.51
CA ILE A 342 5.38 -52.63 -22.93
C ILE A 342 6.10 -52.45 -21.57
N GLN A 343 6.96 -51.45 -21.43
CA GLN A 343 7.58 -51.09 -20.15
C GLN A 343 6.56 -50.65 -19.08
N LEU A 344 5.57 -49.83 -19.47
CA LEU A 344 4.49 -49.44 -18.58
C LEU A 344 3.65 -50.66 -18.15
N GLU A 345 3.33 -51.54 -19.10
CA GLU A 345 2.57 -52.76 -18.84
C GLU A 345 3.32 -53.71 -17.89
N LEU A 346 4.62 -53.90 -18.07
CA LEU A 346 5.45 -54.66 -17.12
C LEU A 346 5.43 -54.05 -15.71
N THR A 347 5.47 -52.73 -15.62
CA THR A 347 5.40 -52.01 -14.33
C THR A 347 4.04 -52.28 -13.65
N ARG A 348 2.96 -52.35 -14.44
CA ARG A 348 1.62 -52.71 -13.97
C ARG A 348 1.57 -54.15 -13.48
N LEU A 349 2.09 -55.07 -14.29
CA LEU A 349 2.09 -56.51 -13.98
C LEU A 349 2.87 -56.88 -12.70
N ARG A 350 3.93 -56.11 -12.39
CA ARG A 350 4.67 -56.25 -11.12
C ARG A 350 3.85 -55.88 -9.90
N LYS A 351 2.84 -55.01 -10.06
CA LYS A 351 1.99 -54.53 -8.96
C LYS A 351 0.68 -55.32 -8.84
N VAL A 352 0.18 -55.81 -9.94
CA VAL A 352 -1.13 -56.48 -10.02
C VAL A 352 -0.91 -57.84 -10.65
N LYS A 353 -1.42 -58.91 -10.00
CA LYS A 353 -1.39 -60.24 -10.60
C LYS A 353 -2.19 -60.22 -11.89
N GLY A 354 -1.53 -60.39 -13.02
CA GLY A 354 -2.14 -60.42 -14.35
C GLY A 354 -1.18 -61.06 -15.34
N VAL A 355 -1.66 -61.28 -16.53
CA VAL A 355 -0.89 -61.81 -17.65
C VAL A 355 -1.16 -60.96 -18.87
N SER A 356 -0.13 -60.69 -19.66
CA SER A 356 -0.24 -59.96 -20.92
C SER A 356 0.53 -60.71 -21.99
N ALA A 357 0.14 -60.54 -23.23
CA ALA A 357 0.79 -61.20 -24.34
C ALA A 357 1.35 -60.18 -25.34
N ILE A 358 2.42 -60.59 -26.04
CA ILE A 358 2.88 -59.89 -27.23
C ILE A 358 2.72 -60.80 -28.44
N LEU A 359 2.28 -60.25 -29.56
CA LEU A 359 2.21 -60.92 -30.84
C LEU A 359 3.22 -60.29 -31.79
N LEU A 360 4.03 -61.11 -32.41
CA LEU A 360 4.89 -60.66 -33.52
C LEU A 360 4.26 -61.21 -34.81
N ILE A 361 3.98 -60.32 -35.75
CA ILE A 361 3.24 -60.56 -36.97
C ILE A 361 4.14 -60.16 -38.15
N ASP A 362 4.16 -61.04 -39.16
CA ASP A 362 4.94 -60.81 -40.38
C ASP A 362 4.13 -61.14 -41.61
N ILE A 363 4.21 -60.32 -42.67
CA ILE A 363 3.49 -60.55 -43.91
C ILE A 363 4.17 -61.65 -44.71
N ASP A 364 3.45 -62.72 -45.01
CA ASP A 364 3.97 -63.84 -45.72
C ASP A 364 4.35 -63.49 -47.15
N TYR A 365 5.55 -63.85 -47.56
CA TYR A 365 6.10 -63.58 -48.89
C TYR A 365 6.11 -62.11 -49.32
N PHE A 366 6.19 -61.16 -48.42
CA PHE A 366 6.16 -59.71 -48.71
C PHE A 366 7.23 -59.28 -49.71
N LYS A 367 8.43 -59.84 -49.62
CA LYS A 367 9.48 -59.57 -50.59
C LYS A 367 9.07 -59.96 -52.02
N ARG A 368 8.33 -61.06 -52.24
CA ARG A 368 7.80 -61.40 -53.56
C ARG A 368 6.83 -60.37 -54.10
N ILE A 369 6.05 -59.75 -53.22
CA ILE A 369 5.13 -58.70 -53.61
C ILE A 369 5.92 -57.46 -54.11
N ASN A 370 6.91 -57.06 -53.36
CA ASN A 370 7.80 -55.98 -53.74
C ASN A 370 8.55 -56.23 -55.05
N ASP A 371 9.11 -57.45 -55.17
CA ASP A 371 9.86 -57.84 -56.34
C ASP A 371 8.96 -57.94 -57.62
N THR A 372 7.67 -58.29 -57.45
CA THR A 372 6.74 -58.45 -58.56
C THR A 372 6.03 -57.17 -58.95
N TYR A 373 5.59 -56.37 -58.00
CA TYR A 373 4.69 -55.24 -58.18
C TYR A 373 5.33 -53.90 -57.87
N GLY A 374 6.54 -53.90 -57.32
CA GLY A 374 7.30 -52.72 -56.90
C GLY A 374 6.93 -52.24 -55.52
N HIS A 375 7.85 -51.44 -54.90
CA HIS A 375 7.71 -50.93 -53.54
C HIS A 375 6.43 -50.08 -53.31
N PRO A 376 5.92 -49.28 -54.28
CA PRO A 376 4.70 -48.49 -54.03
C PRO A 376 3.46 -49.43 -53.82
N ILE A 377 3.43 -50.58 -54.40
CA ILE A 377 2.34 -51.57 -54.17
C ILE A 377 2.56 -52.26 -52.81
N GLY A 378 3.80 -52.61 -52.47
CA GLY A 378 4.13 -53.09 -51.15
C GLY A 378 3.74 -52.15 -50.03
N ASP A 379 3.95 -50.84 -50.22
CA ASP A 379 3.55 -49.79 -49.25
C ASP A 379 2.02 -49.75 -49.09
N GLN A 380 1.23 -49.94 -50.18
CA GLN A 380 -0.23 -50.03 -50.10
C GLN A 380 -0.67 -51.31 -49.35
N VAL A 381 -0.01 -52.44 -49.58
CA VAL A 381 -0.25 -53.66 -48.82
C VAL A 381 0.02 -53.48 -47.34
N LEU A 382 1.14 -52.85 -46.99
CA LEU A 382 1.45 -52.52 -45.56
C LEU A 382 0.36 -51.66 -44.94
N CYS A 383 -0.12 -50.61 -45.65
CA CYS A 383 -1.20 -49.75 -45.15
C CYS A 383 -2.52 -50.53 -44.96
N CYS A 384 -2.89 -51.43 -45.90
CA CYS A 384 -4.08 -52.23 -45.82
C CYS A 384 -4.00 -53.24 -44.61
N VAL A 385 -2.88 -53.91 -44.44
CA VAL A 385 -2.66 -54.80 -43.29
C VAL A 385 -2.70 -54.06 -42.01
N ALA A 386 -2.00 -52.91 -41.90
CA ALA A 386 -1.98 -52.03 -40.72
C ALA A 386 -3.40 -51.58 -40.36
N HIS A 387 -4.20 -51.17 -41.35
CA HIS A 387 -5.58 -50.77 -41.14
C HIS A 387 -6.43 -51.91 -40.57
N SER A 388 -6.32 -53.10 -41.17
CA SER A 388 -7.03 -54.31 -40.71
C SER A 388 -6.63 -54.69 -39.27
N LEU A 389 -5.35 -54.69 -38.97
CA LEU A 389 -4.90 -55.01 -37.61
C LEU A 389 -5.47 -54.00 -36.59
N ASN A 390 -5.41 -52.69 -36.93
CA ASN A 390 -5.91 -51.65 -36.04
C ASN A 390 -7.42 -51.68 -35.82
N GLN A 391 -8.19 -52.10 -36.81
CA GLN A 391 -9.65 -52.25 -36.70
C GLN A 391 -10.08 -53.47 -35.88
N ASN A 392 -9.23 -54.47 -35.79
CA ASN A 392 -9.54 -55.76 -35.14
C ASN A 392 -8.88 -55.92 -33.76
N ILE A 393 -8.26 -54.88 -33.19
CA ILE A 393 -7.81 -54.85 -31.80
C ILE A 393 -8.87 -54.17 -30.93
N ARG A 394 -8.94 -54.52 -29.65
CA ARG A 394 -9.86 -53.93 -28.68
C ARG A 394 -9.26 -52.65 -28.04
N GLU A 395 -10.10 -51.89 -27.39
CA GLU A 395 -9.66 -50.77 -26.58
C GLU A 395 -8.71 -51.24 -25.47
N GLY A 396 -7.55 -50.64 -25.37
CA GLY A 396 -6.48 -51.03 -24.45
C GLY A 396 -5.36 -51.85 -25.07
N ASP A 397 -5.58 -52.48 -26.23
CA ASP A 397 -4.53 -53.13 -27.01
C ASP A 397 -3.74 -52.07 -27.79
N ALA A 398 -2.52 -52.43 -28.18
CA ALA A 398 -1.69 -51.52 -28.98
C ALA A 398 -1.02 -52.29 -30.12
N VAL A 399 -1.11 -51.72 -31.34
CA VAL A 399 -0.46 -52.25 -32.53
C VAL A 399 0.56 -51.26 -33.06
N ALA A 400 1.73 -51.78 -33.44
CA ALA A 400 2.82 -50.99 -34.01
C ALA A 400 3.42 -51.64 -35.22
N ARG A 401 3.95 -50.81 -36.13
CA ARG A 401 4.87 -51.30 -37.15
C ARG A 401 6.25 -51.43 -36.49
N PHE A 402 6.76 -52.69 -36.44
CA PHE A 402 7.98 -52.99 -35.68
C PHE A 402 9.23 -53.01 -36.57
N GLY A 403 9.09 -53.38 -37.82
CA GLY A 403 10.13 -53.41 -38.84
C GLY A 403 9.54 -53.27 -40.24
N GLY A 404 10.28 -53.50 -41.28
CA GLY A 404 9.86 -53.35 -42.66
C GLY A 404 8.46 -53.90 -42.98
N GLU A 405 8.28 -55.22 -42.77
CA GLU A 405 7.03 -55.96 -42.99
C GLU A 405 6.47 -56.56 -41.70
N GLU A 406 7.09 -56.19 -40.57
CA GLU A 406 6.76 -56.73 -39.26
C GLU A 406 5.89 -55.78 -38.45
N PHE A 407 4.88 -56.36 -37.81
CA PHE A 407 4.02 -55.66 -36.85
C PHE A 407 4.09 -56.33 -35.48
N MET A 408 3.89 -55.57 -34.44
CA MET A 408 3.80 -56.08 -33.09
C MET A 408 2.51 -55.61 -32.40
N VAL A 409 1.85 -56.50 -31.69
CA VAL A 409 0.66 -56.17 -30.90
C VAL A 409 0.95 -56.50 -29.43
N LEU A 410 0.60 -55.55 -28.56
CA LEU A 410 0.53 -55.76 -27.11
C LEU A 410 -0.91 -55.97 -26.71
N LEU A 411 -1.16 -57.09 -26.02
CA LEU A 411 -2.46 -57.48 -25.48
C LEU A 411 -2.39 -57.50 -23.95
N PRO A 412 -2.80 -56.39 -23.29
CA PRO A 412 -2.82 -56.36 -21.83
C PRO A 412 -3.94 -57.24 -21.25
N ASN A 413 -3.68 -57.79 -20.07
CA ASN A 413 -4.66 -58.55 -19.28
C ASN A 413 -5.42 -59.64 -20.10
N ILE A 414 -4.69 -60.57 -20.68
CA ILE A 414 -5.22 -61.64 -21.54
C ILE A 414 -4.56 -62.97 -21.19
N SER A 415 -5.33 -64.05 -21.18
CA SER A 415 -4.78 -65.35 -21.04
C SER A 415 -4.12 -65.88 -22.36
N LEU A 416 -3.24 -66.84 -22.29
CA LEU A 416 -2.60 -67.37 -23.50
C LEU A 416 -3.67 -67.98 -24.50
N GLN A 417 -4.71 -68.61 -23.99
CA GLN A 417 -5.77 -69.15 -24.83
C GLN A 417 -6.52 -68.03 -25.55
N ASP A 418 -6.94 -67.00 -24.83
CA ASP A 418 -7.64 -65.83 -25.45
C ASP A 418 -6.73 -65.09 -26.43
N ALA A 419 -5.42 -65.00 -26.12
CA ALA A 419 -4.42 -64.33 -26.99
C ALA A 419 -4.29 -65.16 -28.33
N VAL A 420 -4.33 -66.49 -28.26
CA VAL A 420 -4.32 -67.37 -29.47
C VAL A 420 -5.59 -67.18 -30.29
N GLU A 421 -6.77 -67.10 -29.66
CA GLU A 421 -8.03 -66.86 -30.33
C GLU A 421 -8.04 -65.48 -31.02
N HIS A 422 -7.54 -64.47 -30.30
CA HIS A 422 -7.45 -63.11 -30.85
C HIS A 422 -6.45 -63.01 -32.01
N ALA A 423 -5.29 -63.64 -31.88
CA ALA A 423 -4.31 -63.73 -32.98
C ALA A 423 -4.86 -64.45 -34.22
N GLU A 424 -5.65 -65.54 -34.06
CA GLU A 424 -6.32 -66.18 -35.18
C GLU A 424 -7.35 -65.22 -35.83
N GLN A 425 -8.10 -64.45 -35.07
CA GLN A 425 -8.99 -63.46 -35.62
C GLN A 425 -8.24 -62.44 -36.47
N LEU A 426 -7.11 -61.89 -35.97
CA LEU A 426 -6.26 -60.96 -36.71
C LEU A 426 -5.73 -61.59 -38.01
N ARG A 427 -5.24 -62.82 -37.92
CA ARG A 427 -4.76 -63.59 -39.07
C ARG A 427 -5.85 -63.78 -40.14
N LEU A 428 -7.06 -64.20 -39.74
CA LEU A 428 -8.21 -64.40 -40.62
C LEU A 428 -8.62 -63.03 -41.27
N ALA A 429 -8.72 -61.99 -40.45
CA ALA A 429 -9.06 -60.63 -40.95
C ALA A 429 -8.11 -60.20 -42.06
N VAL A 430 -6.82 -60.48 -41.93
CA VAL A 430 -5.85 -60.12 -43.02
C VAL A 430 -6.02 -61.04 -44.22
N SER A 431 -6.21 -62.35 -44.01
CA SER A 431 -6.34 -63.33 -45.13
C SER A 431 -7.61 -63.14 -45.97
N GLU A 432 -8.64 -62.51 -45.42
CA GLU A 432 -9.92 -62.20 -46.07
C GLU A 432 -9.93 -60.83 -46.73
N LEU A 433 -8.89 -60.05 -46.54
CA LEU A 433 -8.79 -58.70 -47.18
C LEU A 433 -8.74 -58.80 -48.69
N ILE A 434 -9.51 -57.94 -49.33
CA ILE A 434 -9.38 -57.65 -50.76
C ILE A 434 -8.39 -56.50 -50.91
N PHE A 435 -7.29 -56.75 -51.58
CA PHE A 435 -6.27 -55.73 -51.85
C PHE A 435 -6.51 -55.06 -53.21
N PRO A 436 -7.07 -53.86 -53.26
CA PRO A 436 -7.41 -53.18 -54.57
C PRO A 436 -6.19 -52.94 -55.45
N CYS A 437 -4.99 -52.92 -54.83
CA CYS A 437 -3.72 -52.69 -55.50
C CYS A 437 -3.10 -53.95 -56.13
N LEU A 438 -3.73 -55.17 -55.91
CA LEU A 438 -3.26 -56.42 -56.43
C LEU A 438 -4.23 -57.02 -57.47
N PRO A 439 -3.77 -57.88 -58.40
CA PRO A 439 -4.64 -58.58 -59.33
C PRO A 439 -5.68 -59.48 -58.61
N GLN A 440 -6.85 -59.64 -59.25
CA GLN A 440 -7.93 -60.45 -58.74
C GLN A 440 -7.47 -61.93 -58.49
N GLY A 441 -7.62 -62.36 -57.24
CA GLY A 441 -7.20 -63.72 -56.84
C GLY A 441 -5.88 -63.86 -56.08
N GLU A 442 -5.12 -62.77 -55.99
CA GLU A 442 -3.96 -62.70 -55.10
C GLU A 442 -4.42 -62.46 -53.64
N SER A 443 -4.01 -63.35 -52.72
CA SER A 443 -4.30 -63.20 -51.29
C SER A 443 -3.02 -63.01 -50.49
N ILE A 444 -3.10 -62.10 -49.54
CA ILE A 444 -1.99 -61.83 -48.57
C ILE A 444 -2.35 -62.49 -47.25
N THR A 445 -1.41 -63.18 -46.70
CA THR A 445 -1.51 -63.82 -45.38
C THR A 445 -0.44 -63.29 -44.41
N VAL A 446 -0.63 -63.53 -43.16
CA VAL A 446 0.33 -63.24 -42.11
C VAL A 446 0.62 -64.48 -41.25
N SER A 447 1.87 -64.64 -40.82
CA SER A 447 2.28 -65.53 -39.79
C SER A 447 2.40 -64.81 -38.45
N ILE A 448 1.96 -65.45 -37.37
CA ILE A 448 1.93 -64.76 -36.05
C ILE A 448 2.62 -65.70 -35.02
N GLY A 449 3.56 -65.06 -34.25
CA GLY A 449 4.17 -65.68 -33.08
C GLY A 449 3.69 -65.06 -31.81
N ILE A 450 3.30 -65.81 -30.81
CA ILE A 450 2.78 -65.30 -29.53
C ILE A 450 3.71 -65.71 -28.40
N SER A 451 3.93 -64.79 -27.49
CA SER A 451 4.57 -65.04 -26.20
C SER A 451 3.91 -64.24 -25.08
N LEU A 452 3.97 -64.77 -23.86
CA LEU A 452 3.49 -64.08 -22.67
C LEU A 452 4.60 -63.21 -22.06
N LEU A 453 4.21 -62.08 -21.51
CA LEU A 453 5.09 -61.22 -20.69
C LEU A 453 5.23 -61.81 -19.29
N ASP A 454 6.30 -62.53 -19.04
CA ASP A 454 6.60 -63.17 -17.77
C ASP A 454 7.51 -62.28 -16.90
N THR A 455 6.93 -61.69 -15.86
CA THR A 455 7.63 -60.81 -14.93
C THR A 455 8.65 -61.50 -14.03
N THR A 456 8.70 -62.87 -14.05
CA THR A 456 9.65 -63.65 -13.24
C THR A 456 11.00 -63.84 -13.93
N LYS A 457 11.09 -63.52 -15.21
CA LYS A 457 12.33 -63.60 -16.00
C LYS A 457 13.25 -62.40 -15.71
N ASP A 458 14.56 -62.60 -15.84
CA ASP A 458 15.55 -61.50 -15.63
C ASP A 458 15.36 -60.36 -16.60
N ASN A 459 15.10 -60.66 -17.88
CA ASN A 459 14.82 -59.65 -18.93
C ASN A 459 13.46 -59.97 -19.60
N PRO A 460 12.33 -59.65 -18.96
CA PRO A 460 11.01 -60.07 -19.40
C PRO A 460 10.67 -59.65 -20.83
N ILE A 461 11.03 -58.44 -21.26
CA ILE A 461 10.76 -57.96 -22.63
C ILE A 461 11.57 -58.69 -23.67
N GLU A 462 12.87 -58.81 -23.46
CA GLU A 462 13.76 -59.50 -24.40
C GLU A 462 13.42 -60.96 -24.53
N THR A 463 13.08 -61.60 -23.41
CA THR A 463 12.65 -63.00 -23.41
C THR A 463 11.35 -63.15 -24.17
N ALA A 464 10.34 -62.32 -23.89
CA ALA A 464 9.06 -62.39 -24.60
C ALA A 464 9.20 -62.12 -26.10
N TYR A 465 10.03 -61.15 -26.49
CA TYR A 465 10.32 -60.89 -27.88
C TYR A 465 11.00 -62.09 -28.54
N PHE A 466 12.06 -62.65 -27.94
CA PHE A 466 12.77 -63.83 -28.47
C PHE A 466 11.86 -65.02 -28.61
N ASP A 467 11.01 -65.32 -27.62
CA ASP A 467 10.06 -66.44 -27.65
C ASP A 467 8.98 -66.20 -28.72
N ALA A 468 8.45 -64.97 -28.91
CA ALA A 468 7.51 -64.63 -29.96
C ALA A 468 8.15 -64.83 -31.36
N ASP A 469 9.40 -64.32 -31.54
CA ASP A 469 10.14 -64.49 -32.79
C ASP A 469 10.36 -65.95 -33.14
N ARG A 470 10.74 -66.77 -32.15
CA ARG A 470 10.90 -68.24 -32.34
C ARG A 470 9.58 -68.89 -32.70
N ALA A 471 8.46 -68.44 -32.13
CA ALA A 471 7.13 -68.91 -32.47
C ALA A 471 6.77 -68.51 -33.91
N LEU A 472 7.03 -67.26 -34.30
CA LEU A 472 6.82 -66.75 -35.66
C LEU A 472 7.66 -67.52 -36.68
N TYR A 473 8.92 -67.80 -36.37
CA TYR A 473 9.77 -68.64 -37.24
C TYR A 473 9.18 -70.05 -37.44
N ARG A 474 8.62 -70.67 -36.38
CA ARG A 474 7.91 -71.94 -36.50
C ARG A 474 6.66 -71.82 -37.36
N ALA A 475 5.91 -70.70 -37.23
CA ALA A 475 4.75 -70.47 -38.08
C ALA A 475 5.15 -70.37 -39.56
N LYS A 476 6.21 -69.63 -39.87
CA LYS A 476 6.73 -69.56 -41.25
C LYS A 476 7.25 -70.88 -41.80
N SER A 477 8.01 -71.61 -40.99
CA SER A 477 8.59 -72.88 -41.41
C SER A 477 7.55 -74.04 -41.55
N SER A 478 6.45 -73.97 -40.83
CA SER A 478 5.38 -75.01 -40.85
C SER A 478 4.33 -74.78 -41.96
N GLY A 479 4.57 -73.80 -42.90
CA GLY A 479 3.70 -73.59 -44.06
C GLY A 479 3.00 -72.22 -44.05
N ARG A 480 3.39 -71.26 -43.15
CA ARG A 480 2.85 -69.91 -43.06
C ARG A 480 1.37 -69.82 -42.74
N ASN A 481 0.80 -68.59 -42.82
CA ASN A 481 -0.63 -68.38 -42.62
C ASN A 481 -1.19 -69.13 -41.37
N ARG A 482 -0.52 -68.93 -40.23
CA ARG A 482 -0.89 -69.59 -38.95
C ARG A 482 -0.37 -68.85 -37.75
N VAL A 483 -0.96 -69.21 -36.64
CA VAL A 483 -0.55 -68.73 -35.32
C VAL A 483 0.25 -69.85 -34.63
N MET A 484 1.34 -69.49 -33.99
CA MET A 484 2.11 -70.37 -33.10
C MET A 484 2.41 -69.66 -31.80
N CYS A 485 2.36 -70.37 -30.69
CA CYS A 485 2.74 -69.87 -29.38
C CYS A 485 4.10 -70.43 -28.94
N SER A 486 4.80 -69.71 -28.08
CA SER A 486 6.11 -70.08 -27.51
C SER A 486 6.01 -71.33 -26.64
#